data_2f1ce565eaf71c79c6f9f20d4ee14ed9
#
_entry.id   2f1ce565eaf71c79c6f9f20d4ee14ed9
#
_cell.length_a   1.000
_cell.length_b   1.000
_cell.length_c   1.000
_cell.angle_alpha   90.00
_cell.angle_beta   90.00
_cell.angle_gamma   90.00
#
_symmetry.space_group_name_H-M   'P 1'
#
loop_
_entity.id
_entity.type
_entity.pdbx_description
1 polymer ?
#
loop_
_entity_poly.entity_id
_entity_poly.type
_entity_poly.pdbx_seq_one_letter_code
_entity_poly.pdbx_strand_id
1 'polypeptide(L)'
;RRFRDLAWRQLGTSGSGNHFVEFGALHVHSTLDTPSGRIPPGTYLALLSHSGSRRFGYEMADHYTKVAMSLRAALPKDFRHLAWLELDEEAGAEYWEAMTLAGKYASANHAVIHRQIADVLRVPVLGSIENHHNFAWKEEVDGQEAIVHRKGATPAGKDVLGVIPGSMSAPG
;
A
#
# COMPACT_ATOMS: atom_id res chain seq x y z
N ARG A 1 -23.34 5.48 -1.32
CA ARG A 1 -23.33 5.98 -2.70
C ARG A 1 -22.16 6.96 -2.90
N ARG A 2 -22.05 8.04 -2.08
CA ARG A 2 -21.00 9.07 -2.16
C ARG A 2 -19.57 8.49 -2.18
N PHE A 3 -19.24 7.54 -1.29
CA PHE A 3 -17.90 6.92 -1.23
C PHE A 3 -17.57 6.10 -2.47
N ARG A 4 -18.55 5.36 -2.98
CA ARG A 4 -18.37 4.59 -4.22
C ARG A 4 -18.09 5.49 -5.42
N ASP A 5 -18.83 6.59 -5.54
CA ASP A 5 -18.67 7.53 -6.64
C ASP A 5 -17.32 8.30 -6.55
N LEU A 6 -16.84 8.55 -5.31
CA LEU A 6 -15.52 9.12 -5.07
C LEU A 6 -14.40 8.14 -5.45
N ALA A 7 -14.49 6.89 -4.99
CA ALA A 7 -13.53 5.85 -5.31
C ALA A 7 -13.44 5.63 -6.83
N TRP A 8 -14.59 5.55 -7.50
CA TRP A 8 -14.63 5.37 -8.95
C TRP A 8 -13.93 6.51 -9.71
N ARG A 9 -14.16 7.76 -9.32
CA ARG A 9 -13.53 8.92 -9.97
C ARG A 9 -12.03 9.04 -9.74
N GLN A 10 -11.51 8.45 -8.67
CA GLN A 10 -10.10 8.54 -8.32
C GLN A 10 -9.30 7.28 -8.70
N LEU A 11 -9.95 6.22 -9.17
CA LEU A 11 -9.28 5.02 -9.63
C LEU A 11 -8.44 5.31 -10.88
N GLY A 12 -7.20 4.86 -10.89
CA GLY A 12 -6.25 5.15 -11.96
C GLY A 12 -5.65 6.56 -11.90
N THR A 13 -5.65 7.20 -10.71
CA THR A 13 -5.03 8.52 -10.51
C THR A 13 -3.90 8.44 -9.48
N SER A 14 -2.79 9.14 -9.73
CA SER A 14 -1.65 9.16 -8.81
C SER A 14 -1.99 9.90 -7.51
N GLY A 15 -2.39 11.15 -7.59
CA GLY A 15 -2.62 12.01 -6.43
C GLY A 15 -1.70 13.21 -6.39
N SER A 16 -1.60 13.80 -5.20
CA SER A 16 -0.77 14.96 -4.92
C SER A 16 0.13 14.69 -3.70
N GLY A 17 0.99 15.65 -3.38
CA GLY A 17 1.95 15.54 -2.29
C GLY A 17 3.13 14.66 -2.68
N ASN A 18 3.41 13.62 -1.90
CA ASN A 18 4.47 12.66 -2.15
C ASN A 18 4.09 11.52 -3.10
N HIS A 19 2.92 11.59 -3.74
CA HIS A 19 2.51 10.63 -4.75
C HIS A 19 3.12 11.00 -6.10
N PHE A 20 3.63 9.99 -6.83
CA PHE A 20 4.24 10.17 -8.14
C PHE A 20 4.06 8.94 -9.03
N VAL A 21 4.27 9.15 -10.31
CA VAL A 21 4.43 8.10 -11.33
C VAL A 21 5.58 8.54 -12.21
N GLU A 22 6.60 7.71 -12.33
CA GLU A 22 7.81 8.07 -13.08
C GLU A 22 8.37 6.88 -13.86
N PHE A 23 9.14 7.19 -14.89
CA PHE A 23 9.95 6.23 -15.61
C PHE A 23 11.38 6.23 -15.10
N GLY A 24 11.98 5.05 -15.07
CA GLY A 24 13.38 4.87 -14.73
C GLY A 24 14.01 3.72 -15.49
N ALA A 25 15.32 3.57 -15.31
CA ALA A 25 16.06 2.41 -15.77
C ALA A 25 16.18 1.40 -14.63
N LEU A 26 15.74 0.16 -14.87
CA LEU A 26 15.94 -0.96 -13.95
C LEU A 26 17.12 -1.81 -14.46
N HIS A 27 18.16 -1.92 -13.65
CA HIS A 27 19.30 -2.80 -13.92
C HIS A 27 19.12 -4.10 -13.15
N VAL A 28 18.84 -5.18 -13.85
CA VAL A 28 18.67 -6.51 -13.27
C VAL A 28 20.02 -7.22 -13.33
N HIS A 29 20.63 -7.47 -12.18
CA HIS A 29 21.97 -8.08 -12.08
C HIS A 29 21.93 -9.61 -12.13
N SER A 30 20.87 -10.21 -11.63
CA SER A 30 20.62 -11.67 -11.69
C SER A 30 19.17 -11.90 -12.11
N THR A 31 18.86 -13.10 -12.58
CA THR A 31 17.47 -13.43 -12.94
C THR A 31 16.51 -13.10 -11.79
N LEU A 32 15.52 -12.28 -12.07
CA LEU A 32 14.51 -11.84 -11.13
C LEU A 32 13.19 -12.57 -11.39
N ASP A 33 12.78 -13.40 -10.46
CA ASP A 33 11.46 -14.03 -10.49
C ASP A 33 10.41 -13.07 -9.86
N THR A 34 9.38 -12.75 -10.63
CA THR A 34 8.26 -11.92 -10.18
C THR A 34 6.96 -12.72 -10.25
N PRO A 35 5.88 -12.30 -9.55
CA PRO A 35 4.59 -12.96 -9.64
C PRO A 35 4.03 -13.06 -11.07
N SER A 36 4.43 -12.14 -11.93
CA SER A 36 3.92 -12.04 -13.32
C SER A 36 4.90 -12.57 -14.38
N GLY A 37 6.11 -12.97 -14.00
CA GLY A 37 7.08 -13.53 -14.94
C GLY A 37 8.53 -13.48 -14.45
N ARG A 38 9.40 -14.05 -15.25
CA ARG A 38 10.85 -14.10 -15.01
C ARG A 38 11.56 -13.08 -15.89
N ILE A 39 12.37 -12.21 -15.28
CA ILE A 39 13.12 -11.16 -15.95
C ILE A 39 14.61 -11.54 -15.93
N PRO A 40 15.25 -11.80 -17.09
CA PRO A 40 16.68 -12.10 -17.14
C PRO A 40 17.53 -10.88 -16.81
N PRO A 41 18.84 -11.06 -16.54
CA PRO A 41 19.76 -9.93 -16.38
C PRO A 41 19.75 -9.00 -17.57
N GLY A 42 19.77 -7.68 -17.31
CA GLY A 42 19.70 -6.66 -18.36
C GLY A 42 19.27 -5.29 -17.84
N THR A 43 19.09 -4.37 -18.77
CA THR A 43 18.57 -3.02 -18.47
C THR A 43 17.20 -2.86 -19.11
N TYR A 44 16.23 -2.46 -18.33
CA TYR A 44 14.83 -2.36 -18.72
C TYR A 44 14.26 -0.97 -18.44
N LEU A 45 13.25 -0.58 -19.19
CA LEU A 45 12.40 0.53 -18.82
C LEU A 45 11.52 0.10 -17.65
N ALA A 46 11.58 0.84 -16.56
CA ALA A 46 10.71 0.64 -15.39
C ALA A 46 9.70 1.77 -15.28
N LEU A 47 8.50 1.43 -14.88
CA LEU A 47 7.47 2.37 -14.43
C LEU A 47 7.31 2.19 -12.92
N LEU A 48 7.64 3.21 -12.16
CA LEU A 48 7.47 3.24 -10.71
C LEU A 48 6.30 4.15 -10.36
N SER A 49 5.36 3.67 -9.55
CA SER A 49 4.29 4.50 -9.01
C SER A 49 4.26 4.42 -7.48
N HIS A 50 4.14 5.58 -6.86
CA HIS A 50 3.87 5.72 -5.44
C HIS A 50 2.52 6.41 -5.28
N SER A 51 1.52 5.65 -4.88
CA SER A 51 0.16 6.11 -4.67
C SER A 51 -0.50 5.28 -3.57
N GLY A 52 -1.75 5.51 -3.28
CA GLY A 52 -2.46 4.79 -2.23
C GLY A 52 -3.97 4.74 -2.46
N SER A 53 -4.70 4.53 -1.39
CA SER A 53 -6.17 4.40 -1.38
C SER A 53 -6.91 5.72 -1.65
N ARG A 54 -6.20 6.76 -1.98
CA ARG A 54 -6.71 8.08 -2.32
C ARG A 54 -7.58 8.65 -1.18
N ARG A 55 -8.45 9.58 -1.50
CA ARG A 55 -9.37 10.17 -0.52
C ARG A 55 -10.31 9.13 0.12
N PHE A 56 -10.60 8.03 -0.60
CA PHE A 56 -11.41 6.94 -0.06
C PHE A 56 -10.82 6.38 1.24
N GLY A 57 -9.56 5.96 1.25
CA GLY A 57 -8.92 5.45 2.46
C GLY A 57 -8.69 6.50 3.52
N TYR A 58 -8.42 7.76 3.13
CA TYR A 58 -8.33 8.86 4.09
C TYR A 58 -9.63 9.05 4.88
N GLU A 59 -10.77 9.09 4.20
CA GLU A 59 -12.09 9.26 4.85
C GLU A 59 -12.42 8.08 5.79
N MET A 60 -12.01 6.84 5.42
CA MET A 60 -12.14 5.67 6.28
C MET A 60 -11.27 5.81 7.54
N ALA A 61 -9.99 6.13 7.37
CA ALA A 61 -9.06 6.30 8.49
C ALA A 61 -9.50 7.43 9.43
N ASP A 62 -9.93 8.58 8.90
CA ASP A 62 -10.43 9.70 9.70
C ASP A 62 -11.68 9.34 10.50
N HIS A 63 -12.60 8.60 9.88
CA HIS A 63 -13.81 8.11 10.58
C HIS A 63 -13.47 7.23 11.77
N TYR A 64 -12.69 6.16 11.56
CA TYR A 64 -12.38 5.21 12.64
C TYR A 64 -11.39 5.78 13.67
N THR A 65 -10.54 6.72 13.30
CA THR A 65 -9.74 7.50 14.27
C THR A 65 -10.66 8.24 15.25
N LYS A 66 -11.71 8.90 14.74
CA LYS A 66 -12.70 9.60 15.59
C LYS A 66 -13.48 8.63 16.48
N VAL A 67 -13.87 7.47 15.95
CA VAL A 67 -14.51 6.41 16.71
C VAL A 67 -13.60 5.93 17.85
N ALA A 68 -12.34 5.60 17.55
CA ALA A 68 -11.36 5.18 18.56
C ALA A 68 -11.18 6.24 19.64
N MET A 69 -11.01 7.51 19.26
CA MET A 69 -10.87 8.61 20.22
C MET A 69 -12.13 8.79 21.10
N SER A 70 -13.31 8.53 20.58
CA SER A 70 -14.55 8.61 21.36
C SER A 70 -14.69 7.45 22.35
N LEU A 71 -14.30 6.24 21.93
CA LEU A 71 -14.34 5.04 22.80
C LEU A 71 -13.25 5.08 23.89
N ARG A 72 -12.14 5.75 23.64
CA ARG A 72 -11.01 5.92 24.58
C ARG A 72 -10.94 7.34 25.13
N ALA A 73 -12.10 7.96 25.42
CA ALA A 73 -12.21 9.35 25.87
C ALA A 73 -11.45 9.67 27.18
N ALA A 74 -11.17 8.64 28.00
CA ALA A 74 -10.38 8.75 29.23
C ALA A 74 -8.87 8.98 28.99
N LEU A 75 -8.37 8.79 27.77
CA LEU A 75 -6.96 9.06 27.46
C LEU A 75 -6.62 10.54 27.67
N PRO A 76 -5.46 10.85 28.29
CA PRO A 76 -4.97 12.21 28.39
C PRO A 76 -4.88 12.88 27.02
N LYS A 77 -5.10 14.19 26.96
CA LYS A 77 -5.19 14.95 25.70
C LYS A 77 -4.00 14.70 24.75
N ASP A 78 -2.81 14.59 25.31
CA ASP A 78 -1.56 14.39 24.54
C ASP A 78 -1.44 12.98 23.95
N PHE A 79 -2.20 12.01 24.46
CA PHE A 79 -2.22 10.63 24.00
C PHE A 79 -3.48 10.26 23.20
N ARG A 80 -4.39 11.18 22.95
CA ARG A 80 -5.63 10.90 22.22
C ARG A 80 -5.41 10.31 20.83
N HIS A 81 -4.33 10.71 20.16
CA HIS A 81 -3.96 10.17 18.84
C HIS A 81 -3.44 8.74 18.87
N LEU A 82 -3.20 8.18 20.06
CA LEU A 82 -2.84 6.78 20.27
C LEU A 82 -4.06 5.91 20.63
N ALA A 83 -5.27 6.45 20.53
CA ALA A 83 -6.50 5.69 20.73
C ALA A 83 -6.57 4.50 19.77
N TRP A 84 -7.08 3.38 20.28
CA TRP A 84 -7.13 2.10 19.55
C TRP A 84 -8.54 1.53 19.53
N LEU A 85 -8.75 0.56 18.64
CA LEU A 85 -9.94 -0.27 18.54
C LEU A 85 -9.54 -1.71 18.78
N GLU A 86 -10.28 -2.42 19.63
CA GLU A 86 -10.08 -3.86 19.82
C GLU A 86 -10.71 -4.62 18.65
N LEU A 87 -10.03 -5.63 18.11
CA LEU A 87 -10.50 -6.37 16.94
C LEU A 87 -11.66 -7.32 17.22
N ASP A 88 -11.90 -7.66 18.48
CA ASP A 88 -13.03 -8.43 18.96
C ASP A 88 -14.28 -7.57 19.23
N GLU A 89 -14.15 -6.24 19.17
CA GLU A 89 -15.26 -5.29 19.21
C GLU A 89 -15.76 -4.97 17.78
N GLU A 90 -17.05 -4.64 17.64
CA GLU A 90 -17.68 -4.31 16.34
C GLU A 90 -16.90 -3.23 15.57
N ALA A 91 -16.57 -2.11 16.23
CA ALA A 91 -15.85 -1.01 15.59
C ALA A 91 -14.45 -1.40 15.10
N GLY A 92 -13.77 -2.28 15.83
CA GLY A 92 -12.45 -2.80 15.41
C GLY A 92 -12.55 -3.74 14.23
N ALA A 93 -13.52 -4.66 14.25
CA ALA A 93 -13.79 -5.57 13.14
C ALA A 93 -14.16 -4.80 11.87
N GLU A 94 -15.06 -3.82 11.95
CA GLU A 94 -15.43 -2.95 10.83
C GLU A 94 -14.24 -2.16 10.29
N TYR A 95 -13.41 -1.60 11.17
CA TYR A 95 -12.20 -0.88 10.74
C TYR A 95 -11.22 -1.80 10.01
N TRP A 96 -11.03 -3.04 10.48
CA TRP A 96 -10.18 -4.01 9.83
C TRP A 96 -10.65 -4.33 8.41
N GLU A 97 -11.95 -4.51 8.22
CA GLU A 97 -12.55 -4.73 6.90
C GLU A 97 -12.39 -3.49 5.99
N ALA A 98 -12.68 -2.30 6.53
CA ALA A 98 -12.55 -1.04 5.80
C ALA A 98 -11.10 -0.76 5.38
N MET A 99 -10.12 -1.01 6.26
CA MET A 99 -8.70 -0.90 5.98
C MET A 99 -8.27 -1.91 4.89
N THR A 100 -8.73 -3.15 5.01
CA THR A 100 -8.46 -4.20 4.01
C THR A 100 -9.02 -3.82 2.64
N LEU A 101 -10.24 -3.27 2.59
CA LEU A 101 -10.85 -2.78 1.36
C LEU A 101 -10.05 -1.60 0.77
N ALA A 102 -9.58 -0.68 1.61
CA ALA A 102 -8.75 0.43 1.18
C ALA A 102 -7.40 -0.04 0.61
N GLY A 103 -6.80 -1.10 1.18
CA GLY A 103 -5.62 -1.76 0.64
C GLY A 103 -5.87 -2.36 -0.75
N LYS A 104 -6.93 -3.13 -0.91
CA LYS A 104 -7.35 -3.69 -2.21
C LYS A 104 -7.62 -2.58 -3.25
N TYR A 105 -8.21 -1.48 -2.82
CA TYR A 105 -8.42 -0.33 -3.68
C TYR A 105 -7.10 0.32 -4.12
N ALA A 106 -6.12 0.46 -3.22
CA ALA A 106 -4.80 0.99 -3.54
C ALA A 106 -4.10 0.11 -4.60
N SER A 107 -4.14 -1.21 -4.42
CA SER A 107 -3.64 -2.19 -5.38
C SER A 107 -4.31 -2.04 -6.75
N ALA A 108 -5.63 -2.00 -6.78
CA ALA A 108 -6.39 -1.77 -8.02
C ALA A 108 -6.04 -0.41 -8.68
N ASN A 109 -5.80 0.64 -7.87
CA ASN A 109 -5.42 1.95 -8.37
C ASN A 109 -4.07 1.89 -9.11
N HIS A 110 -3.04 1.24 -8.54
CA HIS A 110 -1.76 1.01 -9.20
C HIS A 110 -1.90 0.18 -10.48
N ALA A 111 -2.65 -0.92 -10.42
CA ALA A 111 -2.89 -1.76 -11.60
C ALA A 111 -3.53 -0.99 -12.76
N VAL A 112 -4.48 -0.09 -12.47
CA VAL A 112 -5.12 0.75 -13.49
C VAL A 112 -4.14 1.79 -14.05
N ILE A 113 -3.35 2.47 -13.19
CA ILE A 113 -2.32 3.42 -13.64
C ILE A 113 -1.33 2.73 -14.58
N HIS A 114 -0.77 1.58 -14.17
CA HIS A 114 0.24 0.87 -14.93
C HIS A 114 -0.32 0.36 -16.27
N ARG A 115 -1.53 -0.22 -16.26
CA ARG A 115 -2.19 -0.68 -17.48
C ARG A 115 -2.42 0.46 -18.49
N GLN A 116 -2.98 1.58 -18.04
CA GLN A 116 -3.23 2.73 -18.91
C GLN A 116 -1.95 3.25 -19.58
N ILE A 117 -0.85 3.29 -18.83
CA ILE A 117 0.44 3.75 -19.37
C ILE A 117 1.03 2.71 -20.33
N ALA A 118 1.00 1.43 -19.98
CA ALA A 118 1.47 0.35 -20.86
C ALA A 118 0.69 0.31 -22.19
N ASP A 119 -0.63 0.50 -22.13
CA ASP A 119 -1.49 0.56 -23.30
C ASP A 119 -1.14 1.75 -24.22
N VAL A 120 -0.85 2.92 -23.66
CA VAL A 120 -0.40 4.10 -24.42
C VAL A 120 0.96 3.86 -25.08
N LEU A 121 1.89 3.24 -24.35
CA LEU A 121 3.24 2.94 -24.87
C LEU A 121 3.25 1.78 -25.85
N ARG A 122 2.23 0.93 -25.84
CA ARG A 122 2.12 -0.29 -26.68
C ARG A 122 3.32 -1.24 -26.48
N VAL A 123 3.79 -1.37 -25.24
CA VAL A 123 4.90 -2.27 -24.90
C VAL A 123 4.42 -3.40 -24.00
N PRO A 124 5.00 -4.60 -24.10
CA PRO A 124 4.69 -5.69 -23.19
C PRO A 124 5.24 -5.40 -21.78
N VAL A 125 4.47 -5.75 -20.76
CA VAL A 125 4.93 -5.75 -19.37
C VAL A 125 5.58 -7.12 -19.11
N LEU A 126 6.87 -7.11 -18.77
CA LEU A 126 7.66 -8.34 -18.54
C LEU A 126 7.51 -8.86 -17.11
N GLY A 127 7.27 -7.97 -16.16
CA GLY A 127 7.07 -8.31 -14.76
C GLY A 127 6.52 -7.13 -13.97
N SER A 128 5.92 -7.40 -12.84
CA SER A 128 5.44 -6.38 -11.91
C SER A 128 5.62 -6.81 -10.47
N ILE A 129 5.89 -5.84 -9.62
CA ILE A 129 6.04 -6.01 -8.18
C ILE A 129 5.18 -4.96 -7.51
N GLU A 130 4.49 -5.35 -6.46
CA GLU A 130 3.67 -4.45 -5.65
C GLU A 130 3.93 -4.68 -4.18
N ASN A 131 4.05 -3.61 -3.41
CA ASN A 131 4.16 -3.65 -1.96
C ASN A 131 3.32 -2.56 -1.31
N HIS A 132 2.73 -2.88 -0.17
CA HIS A 132 2.22 -1.89 0.76
C HIS A 132 3.30 -1.51 1.76
N HIS A 133 3.48 -0.22 2.05
CA HIS A 133 4.43 0.29 3.03
C HIS A 133 3.77 1.08 4.17
N ASN A 134 2.46 1.22 4.14
CA ASN A 134 1.62 1.82 5.18
C ASN A 134 0.37 0.95 5.34
N PHE A 135 0.49 -0.12 6.12
CA PHE A 135 -0.59 -1.08 6.30
C PHE A 135 -0.41 -1.86 7.61
N ALA A 136 -1.39 -2.67 7.97
CA ALA A 136 -1.32 -3.60 9.09
C ALA A 136 -1.61 -5.02 8.61
N TRP A 137 -0.86 -5.98 9.13
CA TRP A 137 -0.96 -7.41 8.81
C TRP A 137 -1.17 -8.23 10.08
N LYS A 138 -1.91 -9.32 9.95
CA LYS A 138 -1.88 -10.41 10.93
C LYS A 138 -0.68 -11.28 10.60
N GLU A 139 0.27 -11.36 11.49
CA GLU A 139 1.52 -12.13 11.34
C GLU A 139 1.78 -12.95 12.59
N GLU A 140 2.53 -14.04 12.42
CA GLU A 140 3.05 -14.79 13.56
C GLU A 140 4.37 -14.16 14.03
N VAL A 141 4.41 -13.73 15.28
CA VAL A 141 5.60 -13.18 15.92
C VAL A 141 5.86 -14.00 17.19
N ASP A 142 7.02 -14.65 17.27
CA ASP A 142 7.40 -15.50 18.41
C ASP A 142 6.35 -16.57 18.75
N GLY A 143 5.71 -17.16 17.73
CA GLY A 143 4.70 -18.20 17.89
C GLY A 143 3.31 -17.70 18.32
N GLN A 144 3.06 -16.39 18.24
CA GLN A 144 1.77 -15.79 18.56
C GLN A 144 1.27 -14.93 17.39
N GLU A 145 -0.04 -14.97 17.13
CA GLU A 145 -0.66 -14.05 16.19
C GLU A 145 -0.60 -12.62 16.72
N ALA A 146 -0.04 -11.72 15.92
CA ALA A 146 0.08 -10.32 16.24
C ALA A 146 -0.36 -9.44 15.06
N ILE A 147 -0.80 -8.22 15.37
CA ILE A 147 -1.04 -7.19 14.37
C ILE A 147 0.25 -6.37 14.20
N VAL A 148 0.89 -6.54 13.05
CA VAL A 148 2.12 -5.84 12.73
C VAL A 148 1.82 -4.63 11.86
N HIS A 149 2.01 -3.44 12.41
CA HIS A 149 1.90 -2.18 11.68
C HIS A 149 3.22 -1.81 11.05
N ARG A 150 3.19 -1.49 9.77
CA ARG A 150 4.34 -0.90 9.06
C ARG A 150 3.94 0.46 8.51
N LYS A 151 4.77 1.45 8.79
CA LYS A 151 4.62 2.81 8.26
C LYS A 151 5.92 3.24 7.61
N GLY A 152 5.90 3.46 6.30
CA GLY A 152 7.11 3.73 5.51
C GLY A 152 8.04 2.52 5.41
N ALA A 153 7.53 1.31 5.63
CA ALA A 153 8.31 0.06 5.59
C ALA A 153 7.50 -1.05 4.93
N THR A 154 8.14 -1.85 4.10
CA THR A 154 7.55 -3.04 3.50
C THR A 154 7.89 -4.30 4.29
N PRO A 155 7.08 -5.37 4.20
CA PRO A 155 7.50 -6.68 4.67
C PRO A 155 8.84 -7.07 4.03
N ALA A 156 9.77 -7.60 4.83
CA ALA A 156 11.12 -7.97 4.40
C ALA A 156 11.53 -9.35 4.95
N GLY A 157 10.59 -10.29 5.00
CA GLY A 157 10.88 -11.69 5.37
C GLY A 157 11.70 -12.40 4.30
N LYS A 158 12.15 -13.62 4.63
CA LYS A 158 12.87 -14.47 3.67
C LYS A 158 12.02 -14.68 2.41
N ASP A 159 12.63 -14.53 1.24
CA ASP A 159 12.01 -14.72 -0.08
C ASP A 159 10.85 -13.74 -0.39
N VAL A 160 10.73 -12.64 0.38
CA VAL A 160 9.78 -11.57 0.10
C VAL A 160 10.40 -10.56 -0.85
N LEU A 161 9.83 -10.45 -2.04
CA LEU A 161 10.25 -9.47 -3.03
C LEU A 161 9.70 -8.08 -2.66
N GLY A 162 10.58 -7.11 -2.51
CA GLY A 162 10.25 -5.75 -2.09
C GLY A 162 10.79 -4.68 -3.01
N VAL A 163 10.07 -3.56 -3.10
CA VAL A 163 10.54 -2.33 -3.73
C VAL A 163 10.83 -1.32 -2.64
N ILE A 164 12.06 -0.82 -2.60
CA ILE A 164 12.49 0.22 -1.67
C ILE A 164 12.77 1.49 -2.47
N PRO A 165 11.77 2.38 -2.65
CA PRO A 165 12.01 3.66 -3.27
C PRO A 165 12.76 4.56 -2.31
N GLY A 166 13.84 5.18 -2.76
CA GLY A 166 14.60 6.09 -1.90
C GLY A 166 15.89 6.59 -2.52
N SER A 167 16.45 7.58 -1.85
CA SER A 167 17.76 8.16 -2.19
C SER A 167 18.94 7.43 -1.54
N MET A 168 18.68 6.42 -0.71
CA MET A 168 19.74 5.62 -0.08
C MET A 168 20.18 4.51 -1.02
N SER A 169 21.49 4.37 -1.21
CA SER A 169 22.07 3.20 -1.85
C SER A 169 21.76 1.96 -1.00
N ALA A 170 20.96 1.06 -1.50
CA ALA A 170 20.73 -0.23 -0.91
C ALA A 170 21.35 -1.30 -1.82
N PRO A 171 22.19 -2.20 -1.28
CA PRO A 171 22.57 -3.39 -2.04
C PRO A 171 21.31 -4.22 -2.25
N GLY A 172 20.94 -4.42 -3.51
CA GLY A 172 19.79 -5.24 -3.90
C GLY A 172 20.05 -6.73 -3.69
#